data_74982c5a1cffc4360c3048fa8c00426a
#
_entry.id   74982c5a1cffc4360c3048fa8c00426a
#
_cell.length_a   1.000
_cell.length_b   1.000
_cell.length_c   1.000
_cell.angle_alpha   90.00
_cell.angle_beta   90.00
_cell.angle_gamma   90.00
#
_symmetry.space_group_name_H-M   'P 1'
#
loop_
_entity.id
_entity.type
_entity.pdbx_description
1 polymer ?
#
loop_
_entity_poly.entity_id
_entity_poly.type
_entity_poly.pdbx_seq_one_letter_code
_entity_poly.pdbx_strand_id
1 'polypeptide(L)'
;ADLLDQYSGLIILDIDKLSHDSLHTTKEKACDIPLTFACFISPSNLGLKILVKVDCAHLYHKQAFRQVKEYYETLLNVTIDKSGSDISRLCFFSYDEAIYTNYYCETFKTQIKMLENDIDNIVRQIEQKKLDLTANYDDWIKIGYSLIDSLGYGARDYFHRVSCFHPSYDHAECDKLFDNLLKSGKPSAPVTSKTLFYYAKDRGLDISSVNSVDVSDYIPKKSDTKKDSESNKEKRVLNIDKIE
;
A
#
# COMPACT_ATOMS: atom_id res chain seq x y z
N ALA A 1 -13.14 3.47 -8.94
CA ALA A 1 -12.77 2.04 -9.05
C ALA A 1 -14.00 1.12 -9.18
N ASP A 2 -15.18 1.60 -8.74
CA ASP A 2 -16.42 0.80 -8.69
C ASP A 2 -17.03 0.44 -10.08
N LEU A 3 -16.44 0.97 -11.17
CA LEU A 3 -16.84 0.72 -12.55
C LEU A 3 -15.77 -0.03 -13.36
N LEU A 4 -14.82 -0.67 -12.69
CA LEU A 4 -13.77 -1.43 -13.38
C LEU A 4 -14.31 -2.83 -13.72
N ASP A 5 -14.53 -3.12 -15.01
CA ASP A 5 -15.02 -4.41 -15.46
C ASP A 5 -13.95 -5.51 -15.29
N GLN A 6 -12.71 -5.21 -15.65
CA GLN A 6 -11.60 -6.16 -15.58
C GLN A 6 -10.26 -5.45 -15.30
N TYR A 7 -9.45 -6.04 -14.44
CA TYR A 7 -8.09 -5.59 -14.17
C TYR A 7 -7.09 -6.36 -15.03
N SER A 8 -6.29 -5.61 -15.82
CA SER A 8 -5.30 -6.22 -16.71
C SER A 8 -4.11 -6.84 -16.01
N GLY A 9 -3.82 -6.46 -14.77
CA GLY A 9 -2.59 -6.84 -14.10
C GLY A 9 -1.33 -6.19 -14.69
N LEU A 10 -1.49 -5.09 -15.43
CA LEU A 10 -0.39 -4.33 -16.00
C LEU A 10 -0.18 -3.00 -15.28
N ILE A 11 1.07 -2.72 -14.95
CA ILE A 11 1.53 -1.40 -14.51
C ILE A 11 2.14 -0.70 -15.71
N ILE A 12 1.78 0.56 -15.91
CA ILE A 12 2.43 1.43 -16.89
C ILE A 12 3.36 2.41 -16.17
N LEU A 13 4.60 2.46 -16.65
CA LEU A 13 5.61 3.43 -16.23
C LEU A 13 5.79 4.45 -17.34
N ASP A 14 5.76 5.72 -17.01
CA ASP A 14 5.95 6.84 -17.94
C ASP A 14 7.22 7.59 -17.56
N ILE A 15 8.20 7.60 -18.46
CA ILE A 15 9.48 8.30 -18.31
C ILE A 15 9.46 9.46 -19.29
N ASP A 16 9.45 10.68 -18.75
CA ASP A 16 9.41 11.90 -19.56
C ASP A 16 10.76 12.62 -19.61
N LYS A 17 10.91 13.51 -20.58
CA LYS A 17 12.02 14.46 -20.70
C LYS A 17 13.40 13.81 -20.84
N LEU A 18 13.48 12.68 -21.53
CA LEU A 18 14.76 12.08 -21.90
C LEU A 18 15.40 12.89 -23.03
N SER A 19 16.74 13.02 -23.03
CA SER A 19 17.47 13.50 -24.18
C SER A 19 17.49 12.44 -25.29
N HIS A 20 17.71 12.83 -26.53
CA HIS A 20 17.84 11.87 -27.64
C HIS A 20 18.90 10.79 -27.37
N ASP A 21 20.03 11.17 -26.80
CA ASP A 21 21.13 10.22 -26.52
C ASP A 21 20.75 9.25 -25.39
N SER A 22 20.02 9.72 -24.36
CA SER A 22 19.59 8.87 -23.24
C SER A 22 18.37 8.01 -23.57
N LEU A 23 17.54 8.41 -24.53
CA LEU A 23 16.30 7.71 -24.88
C LEU A 23 16.59 6.27 -25.34
N HIS A 24 17.48 6.12 -26.34
CA HIS A 24 17.83 4.80 -26.89
C HIS A 24 18.51 3.92 -25.85
N THR A 25 19.51 4.46 -25.15
CA THR A 25 20.23 3.72 -24.10
C THR A 25 19.31 3.29 -22.97
N THR A 26 18.35 4.14 -22.56
CA THR A 26 17.39 3.80 -21.51
C THR A 26 16.39 2.75 -22.02
N LYS A 27 15.96 2.84 -23.29
CA LYS A 27 15.09 1.85 -23.91
C LYS A 27 15.75 0.48 -23.95
N GLU A 28 17.00 0.39 -24.43
CA GLU A 28 17.77 -0.85 -24.45
C GLU A 28 17.85 -1.48 -23.07
N LYS A 29 18.28 -0.72 -22.07
CA LYS A 29 18.33 -1.21 -20.67
C LYS A 29 16.96 -1.68 -20.15
N ALA A 30 15.88 -0.97 -20.49
CA ALA A 30 14.54 -1.36 -20.10
C ALA A 30 14.09 -2.67 -20.77
N CYS A 31 14.47 -2.89 -22.03
CA CYS A 31 14.18 -4.12 -22.76
C CYS A 31 14.95 -5.33 -22.21
N ASP A 32 16.14 -5.13 -21.65
CA ASP A 32 16.95 -6.19 -21.03
C ASP A 32 16.42 -6.64 -19.66
N ILE A 33 15.50 -5.89 -19.05
CA ILE A 33 14.89 -6.29 -17.77
C ILE A 33 13.87 -7.42 -18.02
N PRO A 34 14.03 -8.61 -17.40
CA PRO A 34 13.16 -9.77 -17.63
C PRO A 34 11.68 -9.53 -17.32
N LEU A 35 11.38 -8.51 -16.51
CA LEU A 35 10.03 -8.12 -16.10
C LEU A 35 9.32 -7.22 -17.13
N THR A 36 10.02 -6.70 -18.11
CA THR A 36 9.46 -5.80 -19.13
C THR A 36 8.58 -6.56 -20.12
N PHE A 37 7.27 -6.30 -20.07
CA PHE A 37 6.31 -6.86 -21.02
C PHE A 37 6.35 -6.13 -22.36
N ALA A 38 6.36 -4.79 -22.35
CA ALA A 38 6.48 -3.95 -23.53
C ALA A 38 7.23 -2.65 -23.19
N CYS A 39 7.97 -2.14 -24.19
CA CYS A 39 8.63 -0.84 -24.10
C CYS A 39 8.58 -0.14 -25.45
N PHE A 40 8.13 1.13 -25.45
CA PHE A 40 8.01 1.94 -26.66
C PHE A 40 8.22 3.44 -26.36
N ILE A 41 8.58 4.17 -27.41
CA ILE A 41 8.79 5.62 -27.35
C ILE A 41 7.43 6.32 -27.18
N SER A 42 7.35 7.31 -26.27
CA SER A 42 6.12 8.08 -26.05
C SER A 42 5.76 8.97 -27.25
N PRO A 43 4.50 9.44 -27.38
CA PRO A 43 4.07 10.29 -28.49
C PRO A 43 4.86 11.58 -28.68
N SER A 44 5.51 12.06 -27.62
CA SER A 44 6.37 13.26 -27.65
C SER A 44 7.75 13.01 -28.26
N ASN A 45 8.14 11.77 -28.51
CA ASN A 45 9.48 11.33 -28.91
C ASN A 45 10.60 11.69 -27.90
N LEU A 46 10.25 12.10 -26.70
CA LEU A 46 11.18 12.48 -25.63
C LEU A 46 10.96 11.68 -24.34
N GLY A 47 10.31 10.55 -24.44
CA GLY A 47 10.01 9.69 -23.29
C GLY A 47 9.80 8.24 -23.67
N LEU A 48 9.68 7.39 -22.65
CA LEU A 48 9.42 5.95 -22.81
C LEU A 48 8.19 5.56 -22.00
N LYS A 49 7.47 4.58 -22.54
CA LYS A 49 6.42 3.87 -21.82
C LYS A 49 6.83 2.41 -21.64
N ILE A 50 6.79 1.94 -20.42
CA ILE A 50 7.14 0.57 -20.06
C ILE A 50 5.93 -0.08 -19.40
N LEU A 51 5.54 -1.27 -19.87
CA LEU A 51 4.49 -2.08 -19.28
C LEU A 51 5.11 -3.27 -18.56
N VAL A 52 4.62 -3.50 -17.33
CA VAL A 52 5.10 -4.56 -16.43
C VAL A 52 3.92 -5.36 -15.90
N LYS A 53 3.98 -6.70 -15.98
CA LYS A 53 2.98 -7.59 -15.38
C LYS A 53 3.18 -7.65 -13.87
N VAL A 54 2.08 -7.60 -13.10
CA VAL A 54 2.08 -7.72 -11.64
C VAL A 54 1.10 -8.79 -11.15
N ASP A 55 1.37 -9.38 -10.00
CA ASP A 55 0.59 -10.49 -9.41
C ASP A 55 -0.41 -10.05 -8.34
N CYS A 56 -0.83 -8.77 -8.36
CA CYS A 56 -1.77 -8.26 -7.37
C CYS A 56 -3.18 -8.03 -7.92
N ALA A 57 -4.17 -7.94 -7.03
CA ALA A 57 -5.53 -7.51 -7.36
C ALA A 57 -5.58 -5.99 -7.61
N HIS A 58 -6.65 -5.53 -8.29
CA HIS A 58 -6.86 -4.11 -8.64
C HIS A 58 -6.82 -3.16 -7.43
N LEU A 59 -7.28 -3.61 -6.27
CA LEU A 59 -7.28 -2.84 -5.02
C LEU A 59 -5.87 -2.40 -4.59
N TYR A 60 -4.85 -3.16 -4.99
CA TYR A 60 -3.46 -2.94 -4.63
C TYR A 60 -2.64 -2.29 -5.75
N HIS A 61 -3.29 -1.86 -6.84
CA HIS A 61 -2.60 -1.29 -8.01
C HIS A 61 -1.62 -0.17 -7.62
N LYS A 62 -2.03 0.73 -6.72
CA LYS A 62 -1.20 1.86 -6.28
C LYS A 62 0.05 1.42 -5.52
N GLN A 63 -0.07 0.37 -4.69
CA GLN A 63 1.08 -0.20 -3.97
C GLN A 63 2.02 -0.94 -4.92
N ALA A 64 1.46 -1.73 -5.84
CA ALA A 64 2.22 -2.41 -6.89
C ALA A 64 2.97 -1.41 -7.78
N PHE A 65 2.28 -0.35 -8.23
CA PHE A 65 2.90 0.74 -9.00
C PHE A 65 4.11 1.33 -8.27
N ARG A 66 3.99 1.62 -6.97
CA ARG A 66 5.10 2.18 -6.19
C ARG A 66 6.32 1.25 -6.18
N GLN A 67 6.12 -0.06 -5.99
CA GLN A 67 7.20 -1.04 -5.96
C GLN A 67 7.86 -1.22 -7.33
N VAL A 68 7.06 -1.34 -8.38
CA VAL A 68 7.55 -1.45 -9.76
C VAL A 68 8.31 -0.18 -10.16
N LYS A 69 7.74 1.00 -9.84
CA LYS A 69 8.38 2.29 -10.09
C LYS A 69 9.77 2.37 -9.41
N GLU A 70 9.85 2.08 -8.12
CA GLU A 70 11.10 2.13 -7.35
C GLU A 70 12.14 1.17 -7.91
N TYR A 71 11.73 -0.03 -8.31
CA TYR A 71 12.59 -1.02 -8.93
C TYR A 71 13.19 -0.51 -10.25
N TYR A 72 12.35 0.01 -11.16
CA TYR A 72 12.81 0.52 -12.45
C TYR A 72 13.60 1.83 -12.33
N GLU A 73 13.23 2.74 -11.42
CA GLU A 73 14.00 3.96 -11.14
C GLU A 73 15.43 3.62 -10.70
N THR A 74 15.57 2.60 -9.85
CA THR A 74 16.88 2.14 -9.36
C THR A 74 17.73 1.56 -10.48
N LEU A 75 17.14 0.70 -11.34
CA LEU A 75 17.90 0.03 -12.41
C LEU A 75 18.26 0.96 -13.58
N LEU A 76 17.33 1.84 -13.95
CA LEU A 76 17.48 2.72 -15.10
C LEU A 76 18.14 4.06 -14.75
N ASN A 77 18.21 4.40 -13.46
CA ASN A 77 18.66 5.70 -12.94
C ASN A 77 17.89 6.87 -13.59
N VAL A 78 16.55 6.78 -13.57
CA VAL A 78 15.63 7.77 -14.12
C VAL A 78 14.55 8.13 -13.09
N THR A 79 13.77 9.18 -13.39
CA THR A 79 12.55 9.51 -12.62
C THR A 79 11.32 9.11 -13.41
N ILE A 80 10.40 8.38 -12.79
CA ILE A 80 9.15 7.90 -13.39
C ILE A 80 7.98 8.73 -12.88
N ASP A 81 7.10 9.16 -13.80
CA ASP A 81 5.90 9.92 -13.46
C ASP A 81 4.97 9.11 -12.53
N LYS A 82 4.38 9.81 -11.55
CA LYS A 82 3.48 9.21 -10.56
C LYS A 82 2.06 8.94 -11.09
N SER A 83 1.71 9.49 -12.25
CA SER A 83 0.37 9.40 -12.81
C SER A 83 -0.09 7.98 -13.13
N GLY A 84 0.84 7.06 -13.43
CA GLY A 84 0.55 5.63 -13.61
C GLY A 84 0.05 4.91 -12.36
N SER A 85 0.05 5.58 -11.19
CA SER A 85 -0.55 5.04 -9.96
C SER A 85 -2.08 5.04 -9.96
N ASP A 86 -2.70 5.77 -10.88
CA ASP A 86 -4.15 5.77 -11.06
C ASP A 86 -4.55 4.62 -12.00
N ILE A 87 -5.36 3.70 -11.49
CA ILE A 87 -5.84 2.52 -12.22
C ILE A 87 -6.68 2.87 -13.46
N SER A 88 -7.30 4.06 -13.48
CA SER A 88 -8.11 4.57 -14.59
C SER A 88 -7.28 5.32 -15.64
N ARG A 89 -5.96 5.44 -15.44
CA ARG A 89 -5.08 6.18 -16.34
C ARG A 89 -5.07 5.57 -17.73
N LEU A 90 -5.39 6.42 -18.71
CA LEU A 90 -5.26 6.05 -20.13
C LEU A 90 -3.80 6.04 -20.56
N CYS A 91 -3.44 5.04 -21.34
CA CYS A 91 -2.15 4.95 -22.02
C CYS A 91 -2.34 5.29 -23.50
N PHE A 92 -1.71 6.37 -23.97
CA PHE A 92 -1.66 6.66 -25.37
C PHE A 92 -0.56 5.85 -26.04
N PHE A 93 -0.91 5.10 -27.08
CA PHE A 93 0.05 4.45 -27.96
C PHE A 93 0.65 5.46 -28.91
N SER A 94 1.93 5.26 -29.24
CA SER A 94 2.63 5.97 -30.31
C SER A 94 3.07 4.98 -31.38
N TYR A 95 3.39 5.48 -32.54
CA TYR A 95 4.08 4.70 -33.58
C TYR A 95 5.55 4.60 -33.17
N ASP A 96 6.03 3.37 -33.00
CA ASP A 96 7.43 3.05 -32.74
C ASP A 96 7.79 1.79 -33.50
N GLU A 97 8.57 1.95 -34.58
CA GLU A 97 8.99 0.82 -35.45
C GLU A 97 9.78 -0.25 -34.67
N ALA A 98 10.45 0.18 -33.64
CA ALA A 98 11.27 -0.67 -32.78
C ALA A 98 10.57 -0.96 -31.43
N ILE A 99 9.22 -1.05 -31.40
CA ILE A 99 8.50 -1.46 -30.20
C ILE A 99 9.01 -2.81 -29.70
N TYR A 100 9.37 -2.87 -28.42
CA TYR A 100 9.71 -4.12 -27.78
C TYR A 100 8.48 -4.76 -27.14
N THR A 101 8.31 -6.07 -27.33
CA THR A 101 7.29 -6.87 -26.66
C THR A 101 7.85 -8.22 -26.26
N ASN A 102 7.59 -8.64 -25.02
CA ASN A 102 7.97 -9.96 -24.49
C ASN A 102 6.77 -10.62 -23.81
N TYR A 103 6.07 -11.49 -24.51
CA TYR A 103 4.92 -12.22 -23.97
C TYR A 103 5.30 -13.21 -22.86
N TYR A 104 6.58 -13.64 -22.84
CA TYR A 104 7.14 -14.58 -21.86
C TYR A 104 7.87 -13.88 -20.71
N CYS A 105 7.70 -12.55 -20.57
CA CYS A 105 8.31 -11.83 -19.47
C CYS A 105 7.86 -12.38 -18.12
N GLU A 106 8.73 -12.25 -17.14
CA GLU A 106 8.41 -12.57 -15.76
C GLU A 106 7.32 -11.63 -15.21
N THR A 107 6.55 -12.12 -14.24
CA THR A 107 5.58 -11.29 -13.51
C THR A 107 6.26 -10.73 -12.28
N PHE A 108 6.21 -9.42 -12.09
CA PHE A 108 6.72 -8.75 -10.89
C PHE A 108 5.96 -9.25 -9.67
N LYS A 109 6.69 -9.88 -8.75
CA LYS A 109 6.13 -10.38 -7.49
C LYS A 109 6.01 -9.23 -6.49
N THR A 110 4.77 -8.79 -6.26
CA THR A 110 4.52 -7.72 -5.32
C THR A 110 4.70 -8.22 -3.88
N GLN A 111 5.30 -7.39 -3.05
CA GLN A 111 5.43 -7.71 -1.62
C GLN A 111 4.08 -7.64 -0.87
N ILE A 112 3.03 -7.16 -1.51
CA ILE A 112 1.69 -7.05 -0.95
C ILE A 112 1.15 -8.40 -0.52
N LYS A 113 1.27 -9.43 -1.37
CA LYS A 113 0.79 -10.76 -1.06
C LYS A 113 1.53 -11.39 0.12
N MET A 114 2.83 -11.16 0.23
CA MET A 114 3.62 -11.61 1.39
C MET A 114 3.17 -10.85 2.64
N LEU A 115 3.03 -9.54 2.56
CA LEU A 115 2.56 -8.70 3.66
C LEU A 115 1.14 -9.06 4.11
N GLU A 116 0.24 -9.35 3.17
CA GLU A 116 -1.13 -9.81 3.47
C GLU A 116 -1.11 -11.14 4.23
N ASN A 117 -0.28 -12.09 3.82
CA ASN A 117 -0.10 -13.36 4.53
C ASN A 117 0.46 -13.16 5.94
N ASP A 118 1.45 -12.26 6.11
CA ASP A 118 2.02 -11.93 7.40
C ASP A 118 0.99 -11.28 8.32
N ILE A 119 0.17 -10.35 7.79
CA ILE A 119 -0.93 -9.73 8.52
C ILE A 119 -1.98 -10.76 8.91
N ASP A 120 -2.38 -11.64 7.99
CA ASP A 120 -3.39 -12.68 8.28
C ASP A 120 -2.90 -13.64 9.37
N ASN A 121 -1.62 -14.02 9.36
CA ASN A 121 -1.01 -14.82 10.43
C ASN A 121 -1.10 -14.13 11.80
N ILE A 122 -0.80 -12.83 11.86
CA ILE A 122 -0.90 -12.07 13.11
C ILE A 122 -2.37 -11.95 13.56
N VAL A 123 -3.28 -11.66 12.64
CA VAL A 123 -4.72 -11.54 12.97
C VAL A 123 -5.29 -12.86 13.45
N ARG A 124 -4.91 -14.00 12.86
CA ARG A 124 -5.28 -15.33 13.38
C ARG A 124 -4.76 -15.58 14.79
N GLN A 125 -3.55 -15.15 15.14
CA GLN A 125 -3.05 -15.27 16.50
C GLN A 125 -3.85 -14.38 17.48
N ILE A 126 -4.25 -13.16 17.06
CA ILE A 126 -5.13 -12.26 17.81
C ILE A 126 -6.46 -12.95 18.09
N GLU A 127 -7.08 -13.55 17.07
CA GLU A 127 -8.34 -14.28 17.17
C GLU A 127 -8.24 -15.48 18.12
N GLN A 128 -7.19 -16.30 17.96
CA GLN A 128 -6.96 -17.47 18.82
C GLN A 128 -6.78 -17.10 20.28
N LYS A 129 -6.06 -16.02 20.55
CA LYS A 129 -5.80 -15.55 21.92
C LYS A 129 -6.89 -14.59 22.44
N LYS A 130 -7.87 -14.22 21.60
CA LYS A 130 -8.91 -13.21 21.88
C LYS A 130 -8.32 -11.91 22.44
N LEU A 131 -7.26 -11.43 21.81
CA LEU A 131 -6.45 -10.34 22.32
C LEU A 131 -6.97 -8.98 21.85
N ASP A 132 -7.28 -8.09 22.79
CA ASP A 132 -7.62 -6.71 22.47
C ASP A 132 -6.35 -5.87 22.24
N LEU A 133 -6.06 -5.51 20.98
CA LEU A 133 -5.01 -4.57 20.61
C LEU A 133 -5.50 -3.13 20.55
N THR A 134 -6.81 -2.90 20.67
CA THR A 134 -7.49 -1.64 20.43
C THR A 134 -8.04 -0.98 21.69
N ALA A 135 -7.58 -1.42 22.85
CA ALA A 135 -8.01 -0.93 24.17
C ALA A 135 -7.85 0.59 24.33
N ASN A 136 -6.88 1.19 23.63
CA ASN A 136 -6.65 2.63 23.59
C ASN A 136 -7.07 3.18 22.23
N TYR A 137 -7.80 4.31 22.22
CA TYR A 137 -8.29 4.95 20.99
C TYR A 137 -7.16 5.32 20.03
N ASP A 138 -6.03 5.85 20.52
CA ASP A 138 -4.88 6.20 19.70
C ASP A 138 -4.24 4.97 19.05
N ASP A 139 -4.20 3.84 19.76
CA ASP A 139 -3.68 2.59 19.23
C ASP A 139 -4.64 2.02 18.17
N TRP A 140 -5.94 2.14 18.38
CA TRP A 140 -6.96 1.74 17.41
C TRP A 140 -6.80 2.50 16.08
N ILE A 141 -6.64 3.84 16.15
CA ILE A 141 -6.36 4.69 14.97
C ILE A 141 -5.05 4.27 14.28
N LYS A 142 -3.96 4.06 15.04
CA LYS A 142 -2.66 3.67 14.48
C LYS A 142 -2.72 2.30 13.80
N ILE A 143 -3.41 1.34 14.39
CA ILE A 143 -3.64 0.02 13.79
C ILE A 143 -4.44 0.17 12.49
N GLY A 144 -5.51 0.98 12.49
CA GLY A 144 -6.29 1.27 11.29
C GLY A 144 -5.44 1.86 10.17
N TYR A 145 -4.66 2.89 10.44
CA TYR A 145 -3.75 3.46 9.44
C TYR A 145 -2.68 2.47 8.97
N SER A 146 -2.16 1.63 9.87
CA SER A 146 -1.17 0.61 9.53
C SER A 146 -1.73 -0.43 8.54
N LEU A 147 -2.94 -0.88 8.77
CA LEU A 147 -3.65 -1.80 7.89
C LEU A 147 -3.98 -1.15 6.55
N ILE A 148 -4.46 0.11 6.56
CA ILE A 148 -4.75 0.87 5.34
C ILE A 148 -3.48 1.15 4.52
N ASP A 149 -2.37 1.52 5.16
CA ASP A 149 -1.07 1.70 4.45
C ASP A 149 -0.60 0.41 3.79
N SER A 150 -0.88 -0.73 4.42
CA SER A 150 -0.46 -2.05 3.97
C SER A 150 -1.35 -2.63 2.87
N LEU A 151 -2.68 -2.53 3.02
CA LEU A 151 -3.66 -3.28 2.24
C LEU A 151 -4.71 -2.38 1.57
N GLY A 152 -4.68 -1.05 1.79
CA GLY A 152 -5.67 -0.13 1.24
C GLY A 152 -7.10 -0.48 1.66
N TYR A 153 -8.03 -0.50 0.70
CA TYR A 153 -9.44 -0.87 0.94
C TYR A 153 -9.61 -2.32 1.42
N GLY A 154 -8.70 -3.23 1.06
CA GLY A 154 -8.71 -4.62 1.51
C GLY A 154 -8.47 -4.79 3.02
N ALA A 155 -8.05 -3.73 3.71
CA ALA A 155 -7.81 -3.75 5.14
C ALA A 155 -9.09 -3.77 6.01
N ARG A 156 -10.28 -3.50 5.45
CA ARG A 156 -11.53 -3.36 6.22
C ARG A 156 -11.84 -4.60 7.06
N ASP A 157 -11.83 -5.77 6.45
CA ASP A 157 -12.08 -7.03 7.14
C ASP A 157 -11.08 -7.25 8.28
N TYR A 158 -9.79 -7.06 8.01
CA TYR A 158 -8.75 -7.16 9.02
C TYR A 158 -8.93 -6.17 10.17
N PHE A 159 -9.39 -4.95 9.90
CA PHE A 159 -9.66 -3.95 10.92
C PHE A 159 -10.79 -4.37 11.85
N HIS A 160 -11.88 -4.95 11.31
CA HIS A 160 -12.96 -5.53 12.11
C HIS A 160 -12.48 -6.71 12.96
N ARG A 161 -11.74 -7.64 12.38
CA ARG A 161 -11.21 -8.83 13.04
C ARG A 161 -10.29 -8.50 14.22
N VAL A 162 -9.49 -7.43 14.09
CA VAL A 162 -8.63 -6.94 15.20
C VAL A 162 -9.43 -6.18 16.25
N SER A 163 -10.48 -5.47 15.86
CA SER A 163 -11.27 -4.61 16.74
C SER A 163 -12.33 -5.36 17.56
N CYS A 164 -12.80 -6.53 17.07
CA CYS A 164 -13.94 -7.24 17.65
C CYS A 164 -13.72 -7.77 19.08
N PHE A 165 -12.50 -7.80 19.59
CA PHE A 165 -12.18 -8.22 20.95
C PHE A 165 -12.25 -7.09 21.98
N HIS A 166 -12.49 -5.85 21.54
CA HIS A 166 -12.74 -4.76 22.45
C HIS A 166 -14.13 -4.86 23.07
N PRO A 167 -14.30 -4.68 24.40
CA PRO A 167 -15.60 -4.84 25.09
C PRO A 167 -16.73 -3.96 24.55
N SER A 168 -16.40 -2.77 24.02
CA SER A 168 -17.36 -1.83 23.43
C SER A 168 -17.31 -1.86 21.88
N TYR A 169 -16.94 -2.99 21.26
CA TYR A 169 -16.93 -3.09 19.81
C TYR A 169 -18.35 -2.95 19.25
N ASP A 170 -18.50 -2.05 18.29
CA ASP A 170 -19.69 -1.90 17.45
C ASP A 170 -19.29 -1.91 15.99
N HIS A 171 -19.97 -2.71 15.17
CA HIS A 171 -19.63 -2.90 13.76
C HIS A 171 -19.79 -1.60 12.96
N ALA A 172 -20.88 -0.86 13.19
CA ALA A 172 -21.16 0.36 12.43
C ALA A 172 -20.19 1.50 12.80
N GLU A 173 -19.79 1.59 14.07
CA GLU A 173 -18.78 2.56 14.52
C GLU A 173 -17.40 2.22 13.95
N CYS A 174 -17.04 0.93 13.91
CA CYS A 174 -15.80 0.47 13.30
C CYS A 174 -15.75 0.82 11.81
N ASP A 175 -16.82 0.60 11.06
CA ASP A 175 -16.95 0.98 9.65
C ASP A 175 -16.81 2.50 9.44
N LYS A 176 -17.51 3.30 10.24
CA LYS A 176 -17.40 4.76 10.17
C LYS A 176 -15.97 5.25 10.42
N LEU A 177 -15.32 4.67 11.44
CA LEU A 177 -13.93 5.01 11.72
C LEU A 177 -13.03 4.64 10.54
N PHE A 178 -13.16 3.43 9.99
CA PHE A 178 -12.37 2.98 8.84
C PHE A 178 -12.53 3.92 7.64
N ASP A 179 -13.76 4.33 7.31
CA ASP A 179 -14.06 5.28 6.24
C ASP A 179 -13.42 6.66 6.49
N ASN A 180 -13.44 7.13 7.72
CA ASN A 180 -12.79 8.39 8.11
C ASN A 180 -11.27 8.31 7.97
N LEU A 181 -10.65 7.20 8.37
CA LEU A 181 -9.21 7.00 8.21
C LEU A 181 -8.80 6.97 6.73
N LEU A 182 -9.60 6.34 5.87
CA LEU A 182 -9.36 6.34 4.41
C LEU A 182 -9.43 7.75 3.81
N LYS A 183 -10.36 8.59 4.28
CA LYS A 183 -10.57 9.96 3.76
C LYS A 183 -9.56 10.95 4.30
N SER A 184 -9.15 10.81 5.57
CA SER A 184 -8.28 11.78 6.27
C SER A 184 -6.85 11.79 5.79
N GLY A 185 -6.44 10.78 4.99
CA GLY A 185 -5.06 10.66 4.51
C GLY A 185 -4.09 10.22 5.60
N LYS A 186 -2.78 10.37 5.34
CA LYS A 186 -1.75 9.89 6.26
C LYS A 186 -1.71 10.72 7.55
N PRO A 187 -1.54 10.08 8.73
CA PRO A 187 -1.33 10.78 9.99
C PRO A 187 -0.02 11.60 9.95
N SER A 188 0.08 12.58 10.84
CA SER A 188 1.27 13.46 10.98
C SER A 188 2.54 12.68 11.33
N ALA A 189 2.42 11.54 12.02
CA ALA A 189 3.51 10.61 12.28
C ALA A 189 3.47 9.45 11.25
N PRO A 190 4.62 8.96 10.76
CA PRO A 190 4.65 7.86 9.82
C PRO A 190 4.14 6.57 10.48
N VAL A 191 2.93 6.16 10.11
CA VAL A 191 2.35 4.87 10.47
C VAL A 191 2.46 3.96 9.25
N THR A 192 3.04 2.78 9.44
CA THR A 192 3.26 1.79 8.37
C THR A 192 2.90 0.40 8.87
N SER A 193 3.03 -0.63 8.02
CA SER A 193 2.89 -2.04 8.41
C SER A 193 3.69 -2.41 9.67
N LYS A 194 4.89 -1.81 9.85
CA LYS A 194 5.73 -2.00 11.03
C LYS A 194 5.00 -1.71 12.34
N THR A 195 4.05 -0.78 12.32
CA THR A 195 3.27 -0.39 13.51
C THR A 195 2.41 -1.55 14.01
N LEU A 196 1.71 -2.26 13.11
CA LEU A 196 0.91 -3.43 13.49
C LEU A 196 1.79 -4.54 14.10
N PHE A 197 2.91 -4.86 13.46
CA PHE A 197 3.83 -5.89 13.94
C PHE A 197 4.50 -5.52 15.27
N TYR A 198 4.77 -4.23 15.49
CA TYR A 198 5.25 -3.75 16.77
C TYR A 198 4.23 -4.01 17.89
N TYR A 199 2.95 -3.63 17.69
CA TYR A 199 1.90 -3.90 18.67
C TYR A 199 1.70 -5.40 18.91
N ALA A 200 1.78 -6.20 17.86
CA ALA A 200 1.71 -7.65 17.95
C ALA A 200 2.85 -8.21 18.83
N LYS A 201 4.09 -7.79 18.57
CA LYS A 201 5.26 -8.18 19.36
C LYS A 201 5.16 -7.74 20.82
N ASP A 202 4.76 -6.49 21.06
CA ASP A 202 4.59 -5.92 22.41
C ASP A 202 3.57 -6.71 23.24
N ARG A 203 2.55 -7.27 22.60
CA ARG A 203 1.55 -8.13 23.23
C ARG A 203 1.90 -9.63 23.20
N GLY A 204 3.13 -9.99 22.88
CA GLY A 204 3.63 -11.37 22.93
C GLY A 204 3.09 -12.29 21.86
N LEU A 205 2.75 -11.75 20.68
CA LEU A 205 2.47 -12.53 19.49
C LEU A 205 3.76 -12.91 18.78
N ASP A 206 3.74 -14.08 18.11
CA ASP A 206 4.88 -14.54 17.35
C ASP A 206 4.95 -13.82 16.00
N ILE A 207 6.01 -13.05 15.80
CA ILE A 207 6.32 -12.36 14.54
C ILE A 207 7.52 -12.99 13.81
N SER A 208 7.99 -14.16 14.22
CA SER A 208 9.16 -14.81 13.59
C SER A 208 8.95 -15.19 12.13
N SER A 209 7.69 -15.40 11.72
CA SER A 209 7.31 -15.72 10.35
C SER A 209 7.12 -14.48 9.46
N VAL A 210 7.25 -13.27 9.99
CA VAL A 210 7.10 -12.03 9.20
C VAL A 210 8.31 -11.84 8.31
N ASN A 211 8.12 -11.97 6.99
CA ASN A 211 9.18 -11.88 5.99
C ASN A 211 9.07 -10.65 5.09
N SER A 212 7.91 -10.00 5.07
CA SER A 212 7.63 -8.87 4.18
C SER A 212 8.16 -7.53 4.68
N VAL A 213 8.48 -7.44 5.98
CA VAL A 213 8.86 -6.18 6.65
C VAL A 213 9.96 -6.43 7.66
N ASP A 214 11.02 -5.64 7.61
CA ASP A 214 12.02 -5.61 8.68
C ASP A 214 11.47 -4.82 9.88
N VAL A 215 11.24 -5.53 10.98
CA VAL A 215 10.71 -4.98 12.24
C VAL A 215 11.75 -4.96 13.37
N SER A 216 13.02 -5.31 13.07
CA SER A 216 14.06 -5.49 14.09
C SER A 216 14.33 -4.22 14.89
N ASP A 217 14.33 -3.04 14.24
CA ASP A 217 14.69 -1.76 14.82
C ASP A 217 13.52 -0.76 14.91
N TYR A 218 12.29 -1.24 14.68
CA TYR A 218 11.14 -0.34 14.69
C TYR A 218 10.73 0.04 16.11
N ILE A 219 10.86 1.33 16.44
CA ILE A 219 10.32 1.94 17.65
C ILE A 219 9.33 3.03 17.19
N PRO A 220 8.02 2.92 17.49
CA PRO A 220 7.07 3.95 17.13
C PRO A 220 7.42 5.24 17.87
N LYS A 221 7.51 6.35 17.14
CA LYS A 221 7.68 7.66 17.79
C LYS A 221 6.49 7.89 18.71
N LYS A 222 6.75 8.06 20.02
CA LYS A 222 5.74 8.54 20.96
C LYS A 222 5.29 9.90 20.43
N SER A 223 4.01 10.04 20.10
CA SER A 223 3.40 11.36 19.97
C SER A 223 3.58 12.05 21.31
N ASP A 224 4.12 13.28 21.31
CA ASP A 224 4.17 14.13 22.50
C ASP A 224 2.73 14.46 22.95
N THR A 225 2.07 13.53 23.60
CA THR A 225 0.84 13.78 24.32
C THR A 225 1.23 14.35 25.67
N LYS A 226 1.28 15.70 25.73
CA LYS A 226 1.19 16.42 26.99
C LYS A 226 -0.06 15.93 27.73
N LYS A 227 0.19 15.43 28.93
CA LYS A 227 -0.71 15.23 30.06
C LYS A 227 -2.17 15.61 29.82
N ASP A 228 -3.03 14.60 29.76
CA ASP A 228 -4.39 14.64 30.28
C ASP A 228 -4.83 13.21 30.57
N SER A 229 -4.38 12.67 31.70
CA SER A 229 -4.58 11.28 32.11
C SER A 229 -5.87 11.01 32.89
N GLU A 230 -6.81 11.94 32.94
CA GLU A 230 -8.04 11.75 33.75
C GLU A 230 -9.39 11.99 33.04
N SER A 231 -9.42 12.51 31.81
CA SER A 231 -10.71 12.81 31.16
C SER A 231 -11.12 11.84 30.02
N ASN A 232 -10.35 10.81 29.73
CA ASN A 232 -10.53 10.00 28.51
C ASN A 232 -11.33 8.69 28.72
N LYS A 233 -11.78 8.38 29.93
CA LYS A 233 -12.72 7.26 30.14
C LYS A 233 -14.15 7.57 29.68
N GLU A 234 -14.53 8.86 29.58
CA GLU A 234 -15.87 9.27 29.16
C GLU A 234 -16.02 9.60 27.67
N LYS A 235 -14.94 9.70 26.90
CA LYS A 235 -15.00 10.10 25.48
C LYS A 235 -15.24 8.97 24.48
N ARG A 236 -15.37 7.73 24.93
CA ARG A 236 -15.81 6.61 24.06
C ARG A 236 -17.34 6.49 23.95
N VAL A 237 -18.09 7.22 24.76
CA VAL A 237 -19.51 7.47 24.52
C VAL A 237 -19.59 8.67 23.59
N LEU A 238 -19.71 8.42 22.32
CA LEU A 238 -19.82 9.44 21.28
C LEU A 238 -21.03 10.34 21.56
N ASN A 239 -20.74 11.60 21.81
CA ASN A 239 -21.72 12.66 21.77
C ASN A 239 -22.10 12.94 20.32
N ILE A 240 -23.13 12.23 19.82
CA ILE A 240 -23.65 12.33 18.45
C ILE A 240 -24.43 13.65 18.24
N ASP A 241 -24.64 14.47 19.28
CA ASP A 241 -25.54 15.62 19.24
C ASP A 241 -24.95 16.97 18.85
N LYS A 242 -23.78 16.99 18.20
CA LYS A 242 -23.19 18.25 17.70
C LYS A 242 -22.59 18.12 16.32
N ILE A 243 -23.42 17.88 15.32
CA ILE A 243 -23.18 18.33 13.94
C ILE A 243 -24.56 18.67 13.35
N GLU A 244 -24.98 19.91 13.54
CA GLU A 244 -25.84 20.62 12.60
C GLU A 244 -24.96 21.31 11.54
#